data_888b514d79d3e1645f4cab7bf21bed37
#
_entry.id   888b514d79d3e1645f4cab7bf21bed37
#
_cell.length_a   1.000
_cell.length_b   1.000
_cell.length_c   1.000
_cell.angle_alpha   90.00
_cell.angle_beta   90.00
_cell.angle_gamma   90.00
#
_symmetry.space_group_name_H-M   'P 1'
#
loop_
_entity.id
_entity.type
_entity.pdbx_description
1 polymer ?
#
loop_
_entity_poly.entity_id
_entity_poly.type
_entity_poly.pdbx_seq_one_letter_code
_entity_poly.pdbx_strand_id
1 'polypeptide(L)'
;MSDAFIVDGVRTPIGNLGGSLSEVRADDLGARVIRELLWRNGSLDPATITDVSFGCANQAGEDNRNVAHMASLLAGLPIEVPGATINRLCGSGLRSEEHTSELQSQSTI
;
A
#
# COMPACT_ATOMS: atom_id res chain seq x y z
N MET A 1 7.39 6.33 24.38
CA MET A 1 7.11 5.46 23.22
C MET A 1 5.64 5.58 22.85
N SER A 2 5.36 5.88 21.61
CA SER A 2 3.98 5.99 21.14
C SER A 2 3.44 4.63 20.74
N ASP A 3 2.14 4.44 20.91
CA ASP A 3 1.46 3.24 20.45
C ASP A 3 1.15 3.34 18.95
N ALA A 4 1.10 2.22 18.27
CA ALA A 4 0.65 2.12 16.89
C ALA A 4 -0.79 1.58 16.87
N PHE A 5 -1.64 2.17 16.05
CA PHE A 5 -3.04 1.79 15.95
C PHE A 5 -3.38 1.41 14.51
N ILE A 6 -4.15 0.35 14.35
CA ILE A 6 -4.77 0.00 13.07
C ILE A 6 -6.10 0.74 13.03
N VAL A 7 -6.25 1.65 12.07
CA VAL A 7 -7.44 2.51 11.97
C VAL A 7 -8.48 1.91 11.03
N ASP A 8 -8.04 1.33 9.93
CA ASP A 8 -8.95 0.78 8.93
C ASP A 8 -8.21 -0.27 8.10
N GLY A 9 -8.96 -1.09 7.37
CA GLY A 9 -8.41 -2.10 6.48
C GLY A 9 -9.36 -2.38 5.33
N VAL A 10 -8.79 -2.66 4.17
CA VAL A 10 -9.55 -2.99 2.96
C VAL A 10 -8.76 -3.97 2.13
N ARG A 11 -9.45 -4.80 1.38
CA ARG A 11 -8.84 -5.72 0.43
C ARG A 11 -9.64 -5.79 -0.86
N THR A 12 -8.97 -6.21 -1.92
CA THR A 12 -9.65 -6.67 -3.13
C THR A 12 -10.02 -8.15 -3.00
N PRO A 13 -10.92 -8.66 -3.84
CA PRO A 13 -11.09 -10.11 -3.97
C PRO A 13 -9.77 -10.76 -4.41
N ILE A 14 -9.60 -12.01 -4.05
CA ILE A 14 -8.50 -12.84 -4.58
C ILE A 14 -8.97 -13.42 -5.92
N GLY A 15 -8.23 -13.09 -6.98
CA GLY A 15 -8.55 -13.56 -8.32
C GLY A 15 -7.94 -14.93 -8.63
N ASN A 16 -8.54 -15.61 -9.60
CA ASN A 16 -7.98 -16.84 -10.19
C ASN A 16 -7.16 -16.49 -11.42
N LEU A 17 -6.23 -17.35 -11.79
CA LEU A 17 -5.47 -17.22 -13.03
C LEU A 17 -6.44 -17.12 -14.23
N GLY A 18 -6.30 -16.06 -15.03
CA GLY A 18 -7.19 -15.82 -16.16
C GLY A 18 -8.61 -15.40 -15.77
N GLY A 19 -8.85 -15.11 -14.48
CA GLY A 19 -10.17 -14.76 -13.96
C GLY A 19 -10.52 -13.28 -14.04
N SER A 20 -11.39 -12.83 -13.16
CA SER A 20 -11.99 -11.48 -13.21
C SER A 20 -11.00 -10.34 -13.03
N LEU A 21 -9.85 -10.57 -12.42
CA LEU A 21 -8.80 -9.56 -12.23
C LEU A 21 -7.68 -9.63 -13.25
N SER A 22 -7.79 -10.50 -14.27
CA SER A 22 -6.70 -10.73 -15.22
C SER A 22 -6.32 -9.50 -16.05
N GLU A 23 -7.25 -8.57 -16.27
CA GLU A 23 -7.02 -7.33 -17.03
C GLU A 23 -6.61 -6.15 -16.13
N VAL A 24 -6.51 -6.35 -14.82
CA VAL A 24 -6.15 -5.29 -13.89
C VAL A 24 -4.64 -5.35 -13.60
N ARG A 25 -3.94 -4.26 -13.86
CA ARG A 25 -2.51 -4.17 -13.52
C ARG A 25 -2.31 -4.20 -12.01
N ALA A 26 -1.18 -4.75 -11.57
CA ALA A 26 -0.88 -4.89 -10.15
C ALA A 26 -0.77 -3.53 -9.45
N ASP A 27 -0.13 -2.55 -10.09
CA ASP A 27 0.00 -1.20 -9.55
C ASP A 27 -1.34 -0.47 -9.45
N ASP A 28 -2.23 -0.66 -10.44
CA ASP A 28 -3.59 -0.11 -10.37
C ASP A 28 -4.41 -0.77 -9.27
N LEU A 29 -4.22 -2.06 -9.05
CA LEU A 29 -4.90 -2.78 -7.97
C LEU A 29 -4.48 -2.22 -6.60
N GLY A 30 -3.19 -1.98 -6.41
CA GLY A 30 -2.66 -1.32 -5.22
C GLY A 30 -3.21 0.09 -5.04
N ALA A 31 -3.26 0.87 -6.12
CA ALA A 31 -3.83 2.22 -6.08
C ALA A 31 -5.30 2.22 -5.66
N ARG A 32 -6.04 1.20 -6.07
CA ARG A 32 -7.47 1.10 -5.74
C ARG A 32 -7.71 0.94 -4.24
N VAL A 33 -6.91 0.12 -3.56
CA VAL A 33 -7.05 -0.03 -2.10
C VAL A 33 -6.65 1.24 -1.36
N ILE A 34 -5.62 1.93 -1.82
CA ILE A 34 -5.23 3.22 -1.23
C ILE A 34 -6.34 4.24 -1.38
N ARG A 35 -6.91 4.39 -2.58
CA ARG A 35 -8.02 5.32 -2.81
C ARG A 35 -9.21 5.02 -1.93
N GLU A 36 -9.57 3.75 -1.76
CA GLU A 36 -10.69 3.36 -0.91
C GLU A 36 -10.46 3.73 0.56
N LEU A 37 -9.24 3.50 1.06
CA LEU A 37 -8.89 3.89 2.42
C LEU A 37 -8.99 5.40 2.62
N LEU A 38 -8.49 6.18 1.67
CA LEU A 38 -8.57 7.64 1.73
C LEU A 38 -10.01 8.12 1.68
N TRP A 39 -10.83 7.51 0.83
CA TRP A 39 -12.24 7.87 0.71
C TRP A 39 -13.02 7.57 1.99
N ARG A 40 -12.79 6.41 2.60
CA ARG A 40 -13.45 6.04 3.87
C ARG A 40 -13.03 6.91 5.03
N ASN A 41 -11.82 7.44 4.98
CA ASN A 41 -11.23 8.25 6.06
C ASN A 41 -11.03 9.69 5.58
N GLY A 42 -12.09 10.32 5.13
CA GLY A 42 -12.05 11.63 4.48
C GLY A 42 -11.53 12.78 5.35
N SER A 43 -11.46 12.60 6.66
CA SER A 43 -10.87 13.58 7.57
C SER A 43 -9.33 13.53 7.57
N LEU A 44 -8.73 12.48 7.01
CA LEU A 44 -7.28 12.36 6.90
C LEU A 44 -6.77 13.22 5.74
N ASP A 45 -5.85 14.12 6.02
CA ASP A 45 -5.14 14.86 4.97
C ASP A 45 -4.08 13.94 4.34
N PRO A 46 -4.17 13.62 3.04
CA PRO A 46 -3.19 12.76 2.39
C PRO A 46 -1.75 13.25 2.51
N ALA A 47 -1.54 14.56 2.63
CA ALA A 47 -0.20 15.13 2.79
C ALA A 47 0.44 14.79 4.13
N THR A 48 -0.33 14.32 5.10
CA THR A 48 0.18 13.91 6.42
C THR A 48 0.64 12.46 6.47
N ILE A 49 0.42 11.70 5.40
CA ILE A 49 0.92 10.32 5.30
C ILE A 49 2.44 10.37 5.18
N THR A 50 3.12 9.69 6.08
CA THR A 50 4.58 9.73 6.15
C THR A 50 5.25 8.61 5.37
N ASP A 51 4.53 7.52 5.12
CA ASP A 51 5.09 6.40 4.37
C ASP A 51 3.97 5.50 3.82
N VAL A 52 4.27 4.83 2.71
CA VAL A 52 3.45 3.79 2.11
C VAL A 52 4.31 2.54 1.96
N SER A 53 3.93 1.46 2.62
CA SER A 53 4.70 0.22 2.63
C SER A 53 3.90 -0.91 2.01
N PHE A 54 4.46 -1.56 1.00
CA PHE A 54 3.84 -2.71 0.35
C PHE A 54 4.77 -3.92 0.40
N GLY A 55 4.20 -5.08 0.65
CA GLY A 55 4.90 -6.35 0.46
C GLY A 55 4.77 -6.81 -0.99
N CYS A 56 5.90 -7.07 -1.65
CA CYS A 56 5.91 -7.61 -3.00
C CYS A 56 7.16 -8.47 -3.21
N ALA A 57 6.94 -9.72 -3.61
CA ALA A 57 8.04 -10.66 -3.82
C ALA A 57 8.65 -10.59 -5.23
N ASN A 58 7.90 -10.13 -6.22
CA ASN A 58 8.33 -10.14 -7.62
C ASN A 58 9.07 -8.87 -8.04
N GLN A 59 8.46 -7.73 -7.86
CA GLN A 59 9.01 -6.39 -8.15
C GLN A 59 9.44 -6.19 -9.61
N ALA A 60 8.82 -6.91 -10.53
CA ALA A 60 9.12 -6.86 -11.97
C ALA A 60 7.84 -6.66 -12.78
N GLY A 61 7.99 -6.24 -14.03
CA GLY A 61 6.85 -6.00 -14.90
C GLY A 61 5.91 -4.93 -14.34
N GLU A 62 4.66 -5.28 -14.12
CA GLU A 62 3.64 -4.36 -13.59
C GLU A 62 3.90 -3.92 -12.14
N ASP A 63 4.74 -4.64 -11.42
CA ASP A 63 5.14 -4.27 -10.06
C ASP A 63 6.14 -3.10 -10.04
N ASN A 64 6.73 -2.75 -11.19
CA ASN A 64 7.52 -1.53 -11.39
C ASN A 64 8.68 -1.34 -10.41
N ARG A 65 9.24 -2.41 -9.87
CA ARG A 65 10.34 -2.42 -8.88
C ARG A 65 9.98 -1.79 -7.53
N ASN A 66 9.17 -0.74 -7.53
CA ASN A 66 8.65 -0.14 -6.29
C ASN A 66 7.15 0.12 -6.47
N VAL A 67 6.36 -0.96 -6.35
CA VAL A 67 4.92 -0.90 -6.53
C VAL A 67 4.25 0.00 -5.50
N ALA A 68 4.80 0.11 -4.29
CA ALA A 68 4.25 0.99 -3.25
C ALA A 68 4.24 2.45 -3.71
N HIS A 69 5.36 2.92 -4.23
CA HIS A 69 5.47 4.30 -4.71
C HIS A 69 4.61 4.53 -5.95
N MET A 70 4.63 3.59 -6.89
CA MET A 70 3.80 3.69 -8.10
C MET A 70 2.30 3.69 -7.75
N ALA A 71 1.87 2.80 -6.87
CA ALA A 71 0.48 2.75 -6.43
C ALA A 71 0.05 4.04 -5.72
N SER A 72 0.93 4.63 -4.90
CA SER A 72 0.63 5.88 -4.22
C SER A 72 0.45 7.04 -5.20
N LEU A 73 1.29 7.12 -6.23
CA LEU A 73 1.15 8.13 -7.28
C LEU A 73 -0.14 7.94 -8.08
N LEU A 74 -0.46 6.70 -8.46
CA LEU A 74 -1.69 6.38 -9.19
C LEU A 74 -2.94 6.65 -8.36
N ALA A 75 -2.86 6.51 -7.05
CA ALA A 75 -3.96 6.81 -6.13
C ALA A 75 -4.17 8.32 -5.93
N GLY A 76 -3.23 9.14 -6.38
CA GLY A 76 -3.32 10.60 -6.26
C GLY A 76 -2.73 11.15 -4.97
N LEU A 77 -1.91 10.39 -4.25
CA LEU A 77 -1.18 10.93 -3.10
C LEU A 77 -0.17 11.99 -3.53
N PRO A 78 0.13 12.97 -2.66
CA PRO A 78 1.18 13.96 -2.96
C PRO A 78 2.50 13.29 -3.30
N ILE A 79 3.26 13.88 -4.22
CA ILE A 79 4.53 13.33 -4.68
C ILE A 79 5.57 13.21 -3.55
N GLU A 80 5.42 14.02 -2.51
CA GLU A 80 6.31 14.01 -1.35
C GLU A 80 6.11 12.79 -0.44
N VAL A 81 5.00 12.05 -0.58
CA VAL A 81 4.74 10.86 0.23
C VAL A 81 5.64 9.72 -0.27
N PRO A 82 6.55 9.21 0.55
CA PRO A 82 7.44 8.14 0.12
C PRO A 82 6.72 6.80 0.08
N GLY A 83 7.28 5.87 -0.69
CA GLY A 83 6.79 4.50 -0.73
C GLY A 83 7.94 3.51 -0.75
N ALA A 84 7.82 2.44 0.00
CA ALA A 84 8.80 1.38 0.08
C ALA A 84 8.16 0.02 -0.20
N THR A 85 8.82 -0.76 -1.04
CA THR A 85 8.40 -2.13 -1.34
C THR A 85 9.33 -3.09 -0.63
N ILE A 86 8.75 -4.02 0.10
CA ILE A 86 9.47 -4.95 0.97
C ILE A 86 9.29 -6.36 0.44
N ASN A 87 10.39 -7.09 0.34
CA ASN A 87 10.38 -8.48 -0.11
C ASN A 87 10.93 -9.41 0.97
N ARG A 88 10.05 -10.19 1.56
CA ARG A 88 10.36 -11.32 2.45
C ARG A 88 9.60 -12.55 1.96
N LEU A 89 9.51 -12.71 0.65
CA LEU A 89 8.78 -13.77 -0.02
C LEU A 89 7.34 -13.85 0.50
N CYS A 90 6.89 -15.00 1.00
CA CYS A 90 5.52 -15.17 1.48
C CYS A 90 5.18 -14.29 2.69
N GLY A 91 6.16 -13.80 3.43
CA GLY A 91 5.97 -12.92 4.58
C GLY A 91 6.02 -11.43 4.27
N SER A 92 6.08 -11.04 2.99
CA SER A 92 6.28 -9.63 2.61
C SER A 92 5.19 -8.69 3.13
N GLY A 93 3.94 -9.10 3.08
CA GLY A 93 2.83 -8.29 3.58
C GLY A 93 2.90 -8.08 5.08
N LEU A 94 3.20 -9.12 5.83
CA LEU A 94 3.34 -9.04 7.28
C LEU A 94 4.55 -8.16 7.67
N ARG A 95 5.64 -8.23 6.92
CA ARG A 95 6.82 -7.42 7.17
C ARG A 95 6.53 -5.93 6.97
N SER A 96 5.76 -5.57 5.96
CA SER A 96 5.39 -4.17 5.75
C SER A 96 4.52 -3.64 6.89
N GLU A 97 3.63 -4.46 7.43
CA GLU A 97 2.80 -4.10 8.57
C GLU A 97 3.64 -3.97 9.85
N GLU A 98 4.58 -4.87 10.09
CA GLU A 98 5.51 -4.78 11.22
C GLU A 98 6.28 -3.45 11.21
N HIS A 99 6.74 -3.01 10.05
CA HIS A 99 7.44 -1.73 9.91
C HIS A 99 6.58 -0.56 10.39
N THR A 100 5.28 -0.61 10.13
CA THR A 100 4.33 0.42 10.59
C THR A 100 4.36 0.57 12.10
N SER A 101 4.45 -0.51 12.86
CA SER A 101 4.45 -0.45 14.32
C SER A 101 5.73 0.15 14.90
N GLU A 102 6.79 0.22 14.14
CA GLU A 102 8.04 0.87 14.54
C GLU A 102 8.02 2.39 14.30
N LEU A 103 7.12 2.87 13.45
CA LEU A 103 7.02 4.28 13.07
C LEU A 103 6.06 5.01 14.02
N GLN A 104 6.58 5.44 15.16
CA GLN A 104 5.78 6.07 16.21
C GLN A 104 5.08 7.34 15.73
N SER A 105 3.77 7.44 16.00
CA SER A 105 2.98 8.65 15.78
C SER A 105 2.93 9.10 14.31
N GLN A 106 3.20 8.23 13.37
CA GLN A 106 3.17 8.52 11.95
C GLN A 106 2.03 7.79 11.26
N SER A 107 1.53 8.37 10.19
CA SER A 107 0.51 7.75 9.35
C SER A 107 1.17 6.92 8.27
N THR A 108 0.80 5.64 8.17
CA THR A 108 1.35 4.71 7.17
C THR A 108 0.22 3.92 6.52
N ILE A 109 0.37 3.64 5.24
CA ILE A 109 -0.51 2.77 4.47
C ILE A 109 0.27 1.53 4.05
#